data_7669b6a82185d09a30839e292f3875b4
#
_entry.id   7669b6a82185d09a30839e292f3875b4
#
_cell.length_a   1.000
_cell.length_b   1.000
_cell.length_c   1.000
_cell.angle_alpha   90.00
_cell.angle_beta   90.00
_cell.angle_gamma   90.00
#
_symmetry.space_group_name_H-M   'P 1'
#
loop_
_entity.id
_entity.type
_entity.pdbx_description
1 polymer ?
#
loop_
_entity_poly.entity_id
_entity_poly.type
_entity_poly.pdbx_seq_one_letter_code
_entity_poly.pdbx_strand_id
1 'polypeptide(L)'
;KTSYGWVSSLAIDPVEKKPLYHFYPGTKALSLGTLGCNLGCQFCQNWHISRALDFDQLCEQASPERIVEAAKKTRSASVAFTYNEPIVSAEYVIDVARACREQGLKTIAVTAGYIHPSAREEFFSCMDAVNVDLKSFSKSFYKKFCFVDIEPVLETLIYLKTKTNCWLEITTLIIPGVNDS
;
A
#
# COMPACT_ATOMS: atom_id res chain seq x y z
N LYS A 1 18.49 9.94 8.14
CA LYS A 1 18.49 8.95 7.04
C LYS A 1 17.13 8.99 6.35
N THR A 2 17.09 8.95 5.05
CA THR A 2 15.85 8.77 4.28
C THR A 2 15.63 7.27 4.05
N SER A 3 14.35 6.84 3.99
CA SER A 3 13.96 5.46 3.62
C SER A 3 13.91 5.24 2.10
N TYR A 4 14.22 6.26 1.32
CA TYR A 4 14.16 6.19 -0.15
C TYR A 4 15.07 5.09 -0.71
N GLY A 5 14.48 4.20 -1.52
CA GLY A 5 15.18 3.09 -2.15
C GLY A 5 15.45 1.88 -1.25
N TRP A 6 15.01 1.91 0.02
CA TRP A 6 15.17 0.79 0.95
C TRP A 6 13.92 -0.11 0.95
N VAL A 7 14.09 -1.35 0.49
CA VAL A 7 13.04 -2.36 0.36
C VAL A 7 13.23 -3.45 1.40
N SER A 8 12.24 -3.68 2.24
CA SER A 8 12.27 -4.68 3.31
C SER A 8 11.73 -6.05 2.87
N SER A 9 10.90 -6.07 1.85
CA SER A 9 10.23 -7.27 1.40
C SER A 9 9.98 -7.22 -0.09
N LEU A 10 10.32 -8.30 -0.79
CA LEU A 10 10.05 -8.48 -2.22
C LEU A 10 9.52 -9.90 -2.45
N ALA A 11 8.33 -10.02 -3.05
CA ALA A 11 7.74 -11.31 -3.35
C ALA A 11 6.89 -11.27 -4.62
N ILE A 12 6.71 -12.44 -5.25
CA ILE A 12 5.80 -12.62 -6.37
C ILE A 12 4.53 -13.23 -5.82
N ASP A 13 3.44 -12.52 -5.87
CA ASP A 13 2.15 -12.95 -5.36
C ASP A 13 1.08 -12.92 -6.45
N PRO A 14 0.04 -13.76 -6.37
CA PRO A 14 -1.18 -13.51 -7.14
C PRO A 14 -1.82 -12.18 -6.72
N VAL A 15 -2.44 -11.48 -7.68
CA VAL A 15 -3.03 -10.15 -7.42
C VAL A 15 -4.11 -10.20 -6.34
N GLU A 16 -4.79 -11.34 -6.19
CA GLU A 16 -5.80 -11.58 -5.15
C GLU A 16 -5.24 -11.50 -3.72
N LYS A 17 -3.92 -11.73 -3.53
CA LYS A 17 -3.25 -11.46 -2.25
C LYS A 17 -3.08 -9.96 -1.94
N LYS A 18 -3.40 -9.08 -2.90
CA LYS A 18 -3.45 -7.62 -2.71
C LYS A 18 -4.89 -7.16 -2.47
N PRO A 19 -5.73 -8.00 -1.94
CA PRO A 19 -7.20 -8.13 -1.99
C PRO A 19 -7.85 -7.38 -3.16
N LEU A 20 -7.37 -7.66 -4.38
CA LEU A 20 -7.92 -7.15 -5.63
C LEU A 20 -8.46 -8.33 -6.45
N TYR A 21 -9.77 -8.50 -6.41
CA TYR A 21 -10.44 -9.65 -7.03
C TYR A 21 -10.99 -9.34 -8.43
N HIS A 22 -11.10 -8.07 -8.77
CA HIS A 22 -11.68 -7.61 -10.03
C HIS A 22 -10.70 -6.79 -10.89
N PHE A 23 -9.46 -6.59 -10.41
CA PHE A 23 -8.40 -5.91 -11.14
C PHE A 23 -7.37 -6.94 -11.64
N TYR A 24 -7.39 -7.24 -12.94
CA TYR A 24 -6.51 -8.21 -13.61
C TYR A 24 -6.44 -9.58 -12.87
N PRO A 25 -7.58 -10.23 -12.58
CA PRO A 25 -7.61 -11.47 -11.79
C PRO A 25 -6.76 -12.57 -12.45
N GLY A 26 -6.13 -13.40 -11.61
CA GLY A 26 -5.26 -14.50 -12.04
C GLY A 26 -3.86 -14.06 -12.49
N THR A 27 -3.51 -12.77 -12.41
CA THR A 27 -2.18 -12.30 -12.77
C THR A 27 -1.22 -12.27 -11.57
N LYS A 28 0.08 -12.18 -11.87
CA LYS A 28 1.13 -12.01 -10.87
C LYS A 28 1.40 -10.54 -10.63
N ALA A 29 1.59 -10.17 -9.37
CA ALA A 29 2.10 -8.89 -8.93
C ALA A 29 3.48 -9.08 -8.29
N LEU A 30 4.46 -8.25 -8.66
CA LEU A 30 5.68 -8.10 -7.88
C LEU A 30 5.34 -7.19 -6.70
N SER A 31 5.30 -7.77 -5.50
CA SER A 31 4.93 -7.09 -4.26
C SER A 31 6.17 -6.58 -3.55
N LEU A 32 6.18 -5.32 -3.18
CA LEU A 32 7.28 -4.75 -2.41
C LEU A 32 6.77 -3.99 -1.17
N GLY A 33 7.53 -4.08 -0.10
CA GLY A 33 7.35 -3.32 1.13
C GLY A 33 8.60 -2.53 1.49
N THR A 34 8.39 -1.46 2.22
CA THR A 34 9.43 -0.65 2.85
C THR A 34 9.39 -0.85 4.36
N LEU A 35 9.87 0.09 5.15
CA LEU A 35 9.72 0.09 6.60
C LEU A 35 8.86 1.26 7.07
N GLY A 36 8.18 1.02 8.20
CA GLY A 36 7.36 2.03 8.85
C GLY A 36 5.89 1.99 8.44
N CYS A 37 5.08 2.61 9.28
CA CYS A 37 3.65 2.83 9.05
C CYS A 37 3.22 4.06 9.84
N ASN A 38 2.32 4.86 9.30
CA ASN A 38 1.75 6.02 9.97
C ASN A 38 0.53 5.68 10.85
N LEU A 39 0.17 4.38 10.96
CA LEU A 39 -0.78 3.85 11.93
C LEU A 39 -0.07 3.00 12.99
N GLY A 40 -0.71 2.87 14.17
CA GLY A 40 -0.20 2.07 15.28
C GLY A 40 -1.02 0.80 15.57
N CYS A 41 -1.64 0.16 14.57
CA CYS A 41 -2.60 -0.92 14.75
C CYS A 41 -2.10 -2.02 15.70
N GLN A 42 -2.87 -2.32 16.75
CA GLN A 42 -2.53 -3.37 17.73
C GLN A 42 -2.58 -4.79 17.14
N PHE A 43 -3.34 -4.96 16.07
CA PHE A 43 -3.52 -6.24 15.36
C PHE A 43 -2.69 -6.31 14.06
N CYS A 44 -1.62 -5.53 13.94
CA CYS A 44 -0.81 -5.50 12.72
C CYS A 44 -0.11 -6.85 12.51
N GLN A 45 -0.40 -7.51 11.38
CA GLN A 45 0.23 -8.78 11.01
C GLN A 45 1.70 -8.59 10.61
N ASN A 46 2.06 -7.42 10.12
CA ASN A 46 3.40 -7.06 9.66
C ASN A 46 4.11 -6.09 10.63
N TRP A 47 3.86 -6.25 11.95
CA TRP A 47 4.38 -5.34 12.97
C TRP A 47 5.90 -5.22 12.94
N HIS A 48 6.60 -6.29 12.56
CA HIS A 48 8.06 -6.36 12.50
C HIS A 48 8.68 -5.38 11.48
N ILE A 49 7.99 -5.09 10.37
CA ILE A 49 8.43 -4.07 9.40
C ILE A 49 7.73 -2.71 9.62
N SER A 50 6.47 -2.72 10.08
CA SER A 50 5.69 -1.50 10.31
C SER A 50 6.21 -0.67 11.49
N ARG A 51 6.90 -1.28 12.45
CA ARG A 51 7.46 -0.63 13.64
C ARG A 51 8.99 -0.63 13.68
N ALA A 52 9.64 -1.17 12.64
CA ALA A 52 11.09 -1.22 12.57
C ALA A 52 11.68 0.17 12.33
N LEU A 53 12.82 0.41 12.99
CA LEU A 53 13.63 1.63 12.82
C LEU A 53 15.02 1.35 12.24
N ASP A 54 15.38 0.07 12.12
CA ASP A 54 16.70 -0.37 11.65
C ASP A 54 16.64 -0.77 10.17
N PHE A 55 16.98 0.18 9.30
CA PHE A 55 16.99 -0.02 7.86
C PHE A 55 18.16 -0.90 7.40
N ASP A 56 19.30 -0.82 8.07
CA ASP A 56 20.55 -1.44 7.62
C ASP A 56 20.51 -2.98 7.75
N GLN A 57 19.71 -3.50 8.69
CA GLN A 57 19.56 -4.95 8.91
C GLN A 57 18.38 -5.59 8.17
N LEU A 58 17.33 -4.80 7.87
CA LEU A 58 16.07 -5.32 7.38
C LEU A 58 15.79 -4.99 5.92
N CYS A 59 16.62 -4.18 5.27
CA CYS A 59 16.36 -3.68 3.93
C CYS A 59 17.53 -3.85 2.99
N GLU A 60 17.20 -4.03 1.71
CA GLU A 60 18.14 -3.94 0.59
C GLU A 60 17.85 -2.69 -0.25
N GLN A 61 18.88 -2.11 -0.83
CA GLN A 61 18.71 -0.99 -1.77
C GLN A 61 18.26 -1.47 -3.13
N ALA A 62 17.19 -0.86 -3.64
CA ALA A 62 16.70 -1.09 -4.99
C ALA A 62 16.27 0.23 -5.63
N SER A 63 16.87 0.59 -6.75
CA SER A 63 16.43 1.72 -7.55
C SER A 63 15.07 1.39 -8.23
N PRO A 64 14.30 2.41 -8.67
CA PRO A 64 13.08 2.20 -9.44
C PRO A 64 13.27 1.27 -10.64
N GLU A 65 14.38 1.40 -11.38
CA GLU A 65 14.70 0.58 -12.55
C GLU A 65 14.91 -0.89 -12.18
N ARG A 66 15.56 -1.17 -11.05
CA ARG A 66 15.73 -2.56 -10.55
C ARG A 66 14.41 -3.23 -10.21
N ILE A 67 13.43 -2.48 -9.68
CA ILE A 67 12.09 -2.99 -9.42
C ILE A 67 11.38 -3.32 -10.75
N VAL A 68 11.48 -2.44 -11.74
CA VAL A 68 10.91 -2.68 -13.07
C VAL A 68 11.54 -3.91 -13.74
N GLU A 69 12.87 -4.04 -13.70
CA GLU A 69 13.58 -5.21 -14.23
C GLU A 69 13.12 -6.51 -13.55
N ALA A 70 13.00 -6.50 -12.22
CA ALA A 70 12.50 -7.64 -11.45
C ALA A 70 11.07 -8.01 -11.84
N ALA A 71 10.19 -7.04 -12.02
CA ALA A 71 8.81 -7.28 -12.45
C ALA A 71 8.75 -7.91 -13.85
N LYS A 72 9.54 -7.41 -14.80
CA LYS A 72 9.64 -7.96 -16.15
C LYS A 72 10.23 -9.39 -16.15
N LYS A 73 11.30 -9.62 -15.41
CA LYS A 73 11.97 -10.93 -15.30
C LYS A 73 11.01 -11.99 -14.72
N THR A 74 10.17 -11.60 -13.79
CA THR A 74 9.18 -12.49 -13.16
C THR A 74 7.87 -12.59 -13.94
N ARG A 75 7.74 -11.86 -15.05
CA ARG A 75 6.50 -11.76 -15.85
C ARG A 75 5.30 -11.33 -14.98
N SER A 76 5.53 -10.41 -14.06
CA SER A 76 4.48 -9.80 -13.27
C SER A 76 3.74 -8.76 -14.12
N ALA A 77 2.42 -8.76 -14.07
CA ALA A 77 1.59 -7.78 -14.78
C ALA A 77 1.57 -6.42 -14.07
N SER A 78 1.87 -6.44 -12.77
CA SER A 78 1.83 -5.25 -11.92
C SER A 78 2.95 -5.25 -10.87
N VAL A 79 3.20 -4.05 -10.33
CA VAL A 79 3.99 -3.85 -9.11
C VAL A 79 3.04 -3.37 -8.02
N ALA A 80 3.06 -4.04 -6.86
CA ALA A 80 2.19 -3.74 -5.73
C ALA A 80 3.00 -3.24 -4.53
N PHE A 81 2.71 -2.02 -4.10
CA PHE A 81 3.24 -1.40 -2.89
C PHE A 81 2.37 -1.84 -1.71
N THR A 82 2.95 -2.64 -0.79
CA THR A 82 2.16 -3.39 0.21
C THR A 82 3.01 -3.79 1.43
N TYR A 83 2.47 -4.63 2.30
CA TYR A 83 3.02 -5.19 3.54
C TYR A 83 3.09 -4.18 4.69
N ASN A 84 3.69 -3.01 4.51
CA ASN A 84 3.58 -1.84 5.37
C ASN A 84 2.72 -0.76 4.71
N GLU A 85 2.74 0.45 5.23
CA GLU A 85 2.03 1.58 4.62
C GLU A 85 2.87 2.25 3.54
N PRO A 86 2.51 2.18 2.25
CA PRO A 86 3.30 2.76 1.16
C PRO A 86 3.41 4.28 1.22
N ILE A 87 2.46 4.97 1.87
CA ILE A 87 2.43 6.43 1.99
C ILE A 87 3.65 6.96 2.78
N VAL A 88 4.23 6.16 3.70
CA VAL A 88 5.41 6.60 4.46
C VAL A 88 6.68 6.69 3.61
N SER A 89 6.67 6.12 2.42
CA SER A 89 7.76 6.16 1.43
C SER A 89 7.26 6.70 0.09
N ALA A 90 6.35 7.69 0.13
CA ALA A 90 5.59 8.18 -1.02
C ALA A 90 6.48 8.57 -2.20
N GLU A 91 7.58 9.29 -1.98
CA GLU A 91 8.48 9.74 -3.04
C GLU A 91 9.07 8.55 -3.82
N TYR A 92 9.56 7.53 -3.09
CA TYR A 92 10.07 6.32 -3.72
C TYR A 92 8.98 5.53 -4.46
N VAL A 93 7.81 5.39 -3.84
CA VAL A 93 6.65 4.72 -4.44
C VAL A 93 6.22 5.39 -5.74
N ILE A 94 6.16 6.72 -5.76
CA ILE A 94 5.82 7.53 -6.94
C ILE A 94 6.85 7.32 -8.06
N ASP A 95 8.13 7.36 -7.75
CA ASP A 95 9.19 7.18 -8.76
C ASP A 95 9.18 5.76 -9.33
N VAL A 96 9.02 4.72 -8.50
CA VAL A 96 8.84 3.34 -8.98
C VAL A 96 7.58 3.21 -9.84
N ALA A 97 6.46 3.82 -9.43
CA ALA A 97 5.21 3.76 -10.18
C ALA A 97 5.33 4.44 -11.55
N ARG A 98 6.00 5.59 -11.63
CA ARG A 98 6.28 6.28 -12.91
C ARG A 98 7.12 5.39 -13.83
N ALA A 99 8.23 4.82 -13.31
CA ALA A 99 9.07 3.92 -14.08
C ALA A 99 8.31 2.66 -14.56
N CYS A 100 7.42 2.11 -13.73
CA CYS A 100 6.56 0.98 -14.11
C CYS A 100 5.62 1.34 -15.26
N ARG A 101 4.96 2.49 -15.20
CA ARG A 101 4.00 2.94 -16.23
C ARG A 101 4.67 3.19 -17.56
N GLU A 102 5.90 3.76 -17.58
CA GLU A 102 6.70 3.92 -18.80
C GLU A 102 7.00 2.59 -19.49
N GLN A 103 6.99 1.50 -18.74
CA GLN A 103 7.24 0.15 -19.24
C GLN A 103 5.97 -0.70 -19.41
N GLY A 104 4.79 -0.09 -19.29
CA GLY A 104 3.50 -0.76 -19.46
C GLY A 104 3.10 -1.68 -18.30
N LEU A 105 3.80 -1.62 -17.18
CA LEU A 105 3.43 -2.35 -15.96
C LEU A 105 2.34 -1.58 -15.20
N LYS A 106 1.38 -2.32 -14.62
CA LYS A 106 0.36 -1.75 -13.75
C LYS A 106 0.88 -1.49 -12.35
N THR A 107 0.30 -0.51 -11.67
CA THR A 107 0.71 -0.08 -10.33
C THR A 107 -0.43 -0.22 -9.34
N ILE A 108 -0.15 -0.83 -8.20
CA ILE A 108 -1.14 -1.16 -7.16
C ILE A 108 -0.65 -0.63 -5.83
N ALA A 109 -1.52 0.05 -5.07
CA ALA A 109 -1.28 0.36 -3.67
C ALA A 109 -2.24 -0.42 -2.76
N VAL A 110 -1.71 -1.07 -1.73
CA VAL A 110 -2.47 -1.61 -0.60
C VAL A 110 -2.16 -0.73 0.60
N THR A 111 -3.13 0.07 1.03
CA THR A 111 -2.93 1.17 1.98
C THR A 111 -4.05 1.25 3.01
N ALA A 112 -3.76 1.80 4.17
CA ALA A 112 -4.79 2.19 5.13
C ALA A 112 -5.54 3.49 4.72
N GLY A 113 -5.09 4.17 3.66
CA GLY A 113 -5.72 5.39 3.17
C GLY A 113 -5.56 6.61 4.09
N TYR A 114 -4.70 6.54 5.09
CA TYR A 114 -4.46 7.63 6.04
C TYR A 114 -3.40 8.59 5.49
N ILE A 115 -3.82 9.50 4.63
CA ILE A 115 -2.98 10.46 3.91
C ILE A 115 -3.52 11.87 4.03
N HIS A 116 -2.62 12.85 4.13
CA HIS A 116 -3.00 14.26 4.16
C HIS A 116 -3.63 14.68 2.81
N PRO A 117 -4.68 15.51 2.80
CA PRO A 117 -5.38 15.91 1.56
C PRO A 117 -4.46 16.46 0.47
N SER A 118 -3.45 17.26 0.83
CA SER A 118 -2.52 17.86 -0.14
C SER A 118 -1.62 16.86 -0.87
N ALA A 119 -1.43 15.65 -0.33
CA ALA A 119 -0.59 14.62 -0.93
C ALA A 119 -1.38 13.57 -1.73
N ARG A 120 -2.72 13.57 -1.62
CA ARG A 120 -3.58 12.55 -2.25
C ARG A 120 -3.43 12.53 -3.76
N GLU A 121 -3.47 13.69 -4.41
CA GLU A 121 -3.42 13.80 -5.86
C GLU A 121 -2.11 13.25 -6.40
N GLU A 122 -0.98 13.69 -5.85
CA GLU A 122 0.34 13.26 -6.30
C GLU A 122 0.52 11.75 -6.11
N PHE A 123 0.16 11.21 -4.95
CA PHE A 123 0.32 9.78 -4.65
C PHE A 123 -0.59 8.90 -5.50
N PHE A 124 -1.88 9.20 -5.59
CA PHE A 124 -2.84 8.33 -6.27
C PHE A 124 -2.89 8.51 -7.80
N SER A 125 -2.38 9.62 -8.34
CA SER A 125 -2.33 9.83 -9.79
C SER A 125 -1.45 8.83 -10.53
N CYS A 126 -0.50 8.22 -9.87
CA CYS A 126 0.37 7.20 -10.44
C CYS A 126 -0.10 5.75 -10.16
N MET A 127 -1.26 5.55 -9.53
CA MET A 127 -1.82 4.23 -9.24
C MET A 127 -2.90 3.84 -10.25
N ASP A 128 -2.84 2.61 -10.76
CA ASP A 128 -3.90 2.02 -11.59
C ASP A 128 -4.99 1.38 -10.71
N ALA A 129 -4.62 0.80 -9.57
CA ALA A 129 -5.54 0.22 -8.60
C ALA A 129 -5.11 0.49 -7.16
N VAL A 130 -6.10 0.59 -6.29
CA VAL A 130 -5.90 0.74 -4.84
C VAL A 130 -6.82 -0.23 -4.10
N ASN A 131 -6.26 -0.98 -3.16
CA ASN A 131 -7.03 -1.60 -2.09
C ASN A 131 -6.88 -0.74 -0.83
N VAL A 132 -7.98 -0.30 -0.26
CA VAL A 132 -7.98 0.45 1.00
C VAL A 132 -8.46 -0.47 2.12
N ASP A 133 -7.61 -0.63 3.13
CA ASP A 133 -7.95 -1.30 4.38
C ASP A 133 -8.81 -0.37 5.25
N LEU A 134 -10.12 -0.44 5.12
CA LEU A 134 -11.05 0.18 6.08
C LEU A 134 -11.16 -0.73 7.30
N LYS A 135 -10.39 -0.43 8.36
CA LYS A 135 -10.23 -1.32 9.52
C LYS A 135 -11.53 -1.53 10.32
N SER A 136 -12.44 -0.55 10.30
CA SER A 136 -13.78 -0.56 10.89
C SER A 136 -14.53 0.68 10.42
N PHE A 137 -15.84 0.73 10.56
CA PHE A 137 -16.65 1.94 10.36
C PHE A 137 -16.93 2.66 11.69
N SER A 138 -16.05 2.50 12.69
CA SER A 138 -16.20 3.03 14.04
C SER A 138 -15.05 3.95 14.42
N LYS A 139 -15.38 5.19 14.85
CA LYS A 139 -14.41 6.15 15.40
C LYS A 139 -13.69 5.61 16.63
N SER A 140 -14.46 4.97 17.54
CA SER A 140 -13.90 4.40 18.76
C SER A 140 -12.92 3.27 18.49
N PHE A 141 -13.19 2.44 17.46
CA PHE A 141 -12.26 1.41 17.02
C PHE A 141 -10.95 2.02 16.52
N TYR A 142 -11.00 3.01 15.62
CA TYR A 142 -9.80 3.65 15.09
C TYR A 142 -8.96 4.32 16.19
N LYS A 143 -9.61 5.04 17.11
CA LYS A 143 -8.89 5.65 18.27
C LYS A 143 -8.23 4.60 19.14
N LYS A 144 -8.97 3.53 19.50
CA LYS A 144 -8.51 2.53 20.47
C LYS A 144 -7.47 1.57 19.89
N PHE A 145 -7.65 1.11 18.65
CA PHE A 145 -6.87 0.00 18.09
C PHE A 145 -5.91 0.42 16.98
N CYS A 146 -6.13 1.56 16.31
CA CYS A 146 -5.26 2.07 15.25
C CYS A 146 -4.50 3.33 15.67
N PHE A 147 -4.94 4.01 16.75
CA PHE A 147 -4.36 5.24 17.31
C PHE A 147 -4.45 6.46 16.38
N VAL A 148 -5.42 6.48 15.50
CA VAL A 148 -5.68 7.57 14.55
C VAL A 148 -7.18 7.87 14.46
N ASP A 149 -7.54 8.94 13.75
CA ASP A 149 -8.91 9.27 13.39
C ASP A 149 -9.33 8.52 12.12
N ILE A 150 -10.61 8.16 12.00
CA ILE A 150 -11.16 7.51 10.80
C ILE A 150 -11.39 8.50 9.65
N GLU A 151 -11.65 9.76 9.96
CA GLU A 151 -12.08 10.77 8.99
C GLU A 151 -11.13 10.90 7.78
N PRO A 152 -9.79 10.95 7.92
CA PRO A 152 -8.88 11.00 6.78
C PRO A 152 -8.99 9.79 5.86
N VAL A 153 -9.31 8.60 6.42
CA VAL A 153 -9.51 7.37 5.63
C VAL A 153 -10.79 7.47 4.80
N LEU A 154 -11.89 7.91 5.41
CA LEU A 154 -13.17 8.09 4.72
C LEU A 154 -13.07 9.15 3.61
N GLU A 155 -12.39 10.27 3.90
CA GLU A 155 -12.13 11.30 2.89
C GLU A 155 -11.28 10.79 1.72
N THR A 156 -10.30 9.91 2.00
CA THR A 156 -9.50 9.29 0.95
C THR A 156 -10.33 8.35 0.08
N LEU A 157 -11.23 7.56 0.67
CA LEU A 157 -12.15 6.70 -0.08
C LEU A 157 -13.07 7.53 -1.01
N ILE A 158 -13.63 8.63 -0.48
CA ILE A 158 -14.46 9.56 -1.27
C ILE A 158 -13.63 10.18 -2.40
N TYR A 159 -12.40 10.63 -2.11
CA TYR A 159 -11.49 11.19 -3.11
C TYR A 159 -11.20 10.19 -4.23
N LEU A 160 -10.79 8.97 -3.88
CA LEU A 160 -10.48 7.91 -4.85
C LEU A 160 -11.67 7.64 -5.76
N LYS A 161 -12.89 7.52 -5.19
CA LYS A 161 -14.11 7.22 -5.95
C LYS A 161 -14.57 8.37 -6.84
N THR A 162 -14.40 9.63 -6.41
CA THR A 162 -15.02 10.79 -7.08
C THR A 162 -14.06 11.62 -7.90
N LYS A 163 -12.74 11.52 -7.65
CA LYS A 163 -11.72 12.40 -8.24
C LYS A 163 -10.66 11.64 -9.05
N THR A 164 -10.71 10.31 -9.08
CA THR A 164 -9.72 9.51 -9.81
C THR A 164 -10.40 8.46 -10.68
N ASN A 165 -9.65 7.93 -11.67
CA ASN A 165 -10.03 6.76 -12.45
C ASN A 165 -9.38 5.47 -11.90
N CYS A 166 -8.78 5.54 -10.72
CA CYS A 166 -8.13 4.41 -10.10
C CYS A 166 -9.16 3.32 -9.73
N TRP A 167 -8.86 2.07 -10.03
CA TRP A 167 -9.70 0.96 -9.58
C TRP A 167 -9.64 0.86 -8.06
N LEU A 168 -10.78 0.86 -7.39
CA LEU A 168 -10.87 0.85 -5.92
C LEU A 168 -11.58 -0.40 -5.43
N GLU A 169 -10.90 -1.18 -4.58
CA GLU A 169 -11.50 -2.20 -3.73
C GLU A 169 -11.24 -1.88 -2.25
N ILE A 170 -12.16 -2.29 -1.38
CA ILE A 170 -12.08 -2.02 0.06
C ILE A 170 -12.05 -3.36 0.79
N THR A 171 -11.13 -3.49 1.75
CA THR A 171 -11.03 -4.67 2.60
C THR A 171 -11.21 -4.31 4.07
N THR A 172 -11.93 -5.15 4.81
CA THR A 172 -12.04 -5.04 6.26
C THR A 172 -11.66 -6.38 6.89
N LEU A 173 -10.61 -6.40 7.70
CA LEU A 173 -10.29 -7.56 8.54
C LEU A 173 -11.31 -7.63 9.67
N ILE A 174 -12.13 -8.66 9.67
CA ILE A 174 -13.11 -8.89 10.73
C ILE A 174 -12.41 -9.53 11.94
N ILE A 175 -12.57 -8.89 13.09
CA ILE A 175 -12.05 -9.34 14.39
C ILE A 175 -13.26 -9.66 15.27
N PRO A 176 -13.53 -10.96 15.55
CA PRO A 176 -14.70 -11.38 16.31
C PRO A 176 -14.81 -10.68 17.68
N GLY A 177 -16.00 -10.15 17.97
CA GLY A 177 -16.30 -9.41 19.21
C GLY A 177 -15.69 -8.01 19.28
N VAL A 178 -15.10 -7.49 18.17
CA VAL A 178 -14.44 -6.18 18.17
C VAL A 178 -14.96 -5.26 17.08
N ASN A 179 -15.07 -5.72 15.84
CA ASN A 179 -15.58 -4.94 14.70
C ASN A 179 -16.54 -5.70 13.79
N ASP A 180 -17.18 -6.74 14.31
CA ASP A 180 -18.12 -7.64 13.63
C ASP A 180 -19.60 -7.31 13.93
N SER A 181 -19.89 -6.15 14.54
CA SER A 181 -21.24 -5.68 14.87
C SER A 181 -21.84 -4.78 13.78
#